data_5ea9cceb9b2726e3e47ae682b4de40ea
#
_entry.id   5ea9cceb9b2726e3e47ae682b4de40ea
#
_cell.length_a   1.000
_cell.length_b   1.000
_cell.length_c   1.000
_cell.angle_alpha   90.00
_cell.angle_beta   90.00
_cell.angle_gamma   90.00
#
_symmetry.space_group_name_H-M   'P 1'
#
loop_
_entity.id
_entity.type
_entity.pdbx_description
1 polymer ?
#
loop_
_entity_poly.entity_id
_entity_poly.type
_entity_poly.pdbx_seq_one_letter_code
_entity_poly.pdbx_strand_id
1 'polypeptide(L)'
;MKMKRGIALMGASLLTFCYSAFIVGLAEVNADANSALLYHQGSYASGAIIMNEDCPIEVAKEELLFDVQSFPANYEQNPDTLQSTMSAKYTFKNPTRNAYQMRLLFPFGKKPDYVMRNKSDIERHDVTLNDSAVITTMRYTYSGSETFELEKDLGNLSDTIERDNFYKRELPVFHYAVEIKTDLSKIKGKEIVCLYDCPEDGSSIRIISEDTCYYSSDNKLGFRVTQDDPVVHMYLLSHGDDNIENELKFYKDTSFAEEFESIAYEVKTLEESTFGEKVHAGHAEYLPEATEADFYNATVDMLNTIGSGIDAGHSFFPQESDLLRWYDYHINFKPLETVINEVTAPLYPLIDKRYEPHTYTYNYLFAHTATWAKFSNLTVTVKTPNYISSVAEGFEFVHDAEAGTYTCSFRKLPQNDLKFTLCAEETPEELRHSLFGDFSNETIITFILAAVGLLIVAIIIIFV
;
A
#
# COMPACT_ATOMS: atom_id res chain seq x y z
N MET A 1 16.47 61.94 -6.32
CA MET A 1 15.30 61.49 -5.54
C MET A 1 14.48 60.38 -6.25
N LYS A 2 14.27 60.38 -7.54
CA LYS A 2 13.52 59.32 -8.26
C LYS A 2 14.22 57.95 -8.28
N MET A 3 15.56 57.91 -8.34
CA MET A 3 16.35 56.66 -8.37
C MET A 3 16.34 55.91 -7.04
N LYS A 4 16.40 56.62 -5.89
CA LYS A 4 16.31 56.00 -4.54
C LYS A 4 14.93 55.36 -4.27
N ARG A 5 13.84 55.91 -4.80
CA ARG A 5 12.49 55.36 -4.66
C ARG A 5 12.30 54.07 -5.51
N GLY A 6 12.94 53.95 -6.68
CA GLY A 6 12.90 52.74 -7.50
C GLY A 6 13.61 51.59 -6.85
N ILE A 7 14.77 51.82 -6.24
CA ILE A 7 15.54 50.77 -5.54
C ILE A 7 14.79 50.28 -4.28
N ALA A 8 14.16 51.20 -3.53
CA ALA A 8 13.38 50.82 -2.34
C ALA A 8 12.13 50.02 -2.70
N LEU A 9 11.44 50.32 -3.80
CA LEU A 9 10.29 49.55 -4.30
C LEU A 9 10.73 48.12 -4.76
N MET A 10 11.86 48.04 -5.47
CA MET A 10 12.39 46.74 -5.95
C MET A 10 12.84 45.88 -4.77
N GLY A 11 13.48 46.45 -3.74
CA GLY A 11 13.84 45.72 -2.54
C GLY A 11 12.64 45.20 -1.73
N ALA A 12 11.59 46.03 -1.60
CA ALA A 12 10.36 45.63 -0.91
C ALA A 12 9.62 44.49 -1.68
N SER A 13 9.56 44.58 -3.01
CA SER A 13 8.95 43.54 -3.82
C SER A 13 9.72 42.21 -3.77
N LEU A 14 11.07 42.28 -3.77
CA LEU A 14 11.92 41.08 -3.66
C LEU A 14 11.77 40.41 -2.27
N LEU A 15 11.73 41.21 -1.20
CA LEU A 15 11.49 40.71 0.15
C LEU A 15 10.12 40.09 0.33
N THR A 16 9.07 40.67 -0.26
CA THR A 16 7.71 40.10 -0.22
C THR A 16 7.65 38.81 -1.01
N PHE A 17 8.33 38.74 -2.16
CA PHE A 17 8.39 37.52 -2.97
C PHE A 17 9.17 36.41 -2.26
N CYS A 18 10.34 36.69 -1.70
CA CYS A 18 11.11 35.73 -0.90
C CYS A 18 10.36 35.24 0.34
N TYR A 19 9.63 36.13 1.03
CA TYR A 19 8.81 35.79 2.18
C TYR A 19 7.62 34.92 1.81
N SER A 20 6.94 35.23 0.70
CA SER A 20 5.85 34.43 0.17
C SER A 20 6.33 33.05 -0.31
N ALA A 21 7.47 32.99 -1.01
CA ALA A 21 8.07 31.73 -1.46
C ALA A 21 8.55 30.86 -0.27
N PHE A 22 9.07 31.51 0.78
CA PHE A 22 9.50 30.81 2.00
C PHE A 22 8.30 30.24 2.78
N ILE A 23 7.19 30.98 2.90
CA ILE A 23 5.97 30.49 3.55
C ILE A 23 5.32 29.37 2.73
N VAL A 24 5.25 29.49 1.39
CA VAL A 24 4.71 28.46 0.53
C VAL A 24 5.60 27.21 0.56
N GLY A 25 6.92 27.36 0.48
CA GLY A 25 7.86 26.23 0.60
C GLY A 25 7.81 25.52 1.94
N LEU A 26 7.62 26.25 3.06
CA LEU A 26 7.42 25.63 4.38
C LEU A 26 6.04 24.95 4.51
N ALA A 27 5.01 25.47 3.86
CA ALA A 27 3.68 24.87 3.87
C ALA A 27 3.64 23.56 3.06
N GLU A 28 4.34 23.50 1.92
CA GLU A 28 4.40 22.28 1.09
C GLU A 28 5.28 21.18 1.71
N VAL A 29 6.42 21.53 2.31
CA VAL A 29 7.33 20.54 2.91
C VAL A 29 6.78 19.93 4.21
N ASN A 30 5.94 20.64 4.96
CA ASN A 30 5.38 20.12 6.21
C ASN A 30 4.04 19.38 6.03
N ALA A 31 3.34 19.57 4.92
CA ALA A 31 2.06 18.90 4.69
C ALA A 31 2.24 17.41 4.39
N ASP A 32 3.28 17.01 3.63
CA ASP A 32 3.50 15.62 3.26
C ASP A 32 4.20 14.78 4.34
N ALA A 33 5.14 15.35 5.08
CA ALA A 33 5.89 14.62 6.11
C ALA A 33 5.07 14.27 7.36
N ASN A 34 4.07 15.07 7.72
CA ASN A 34 3.23 14.83 8.90
C ASN A 34 1.97 13.99 8.60
N SER A 35 1.48 13.97 7.37
CA SER A 35 0.26 13.22 7.04
C SER A 35 0.47 11.70 7.11
N ALA A 36 1.61 11.19 6.71
CA ALA A 36 1.94 9.77 6.75
C ALA A 36 2.00 9.19 8.17
N LEU A 37 2.37 9.98 9.19
CA LEU A 37 2.41 9.55 10.58
C LEU A 37 1.03 9.60 11.28
N LEU A 38 0.08 10.35 10.72
CA LEU A 38 -1.24 10.59 11.30
C LEU A 38 -2.34 9.72 10.70
N TYR A 39 -2.02 8.99 9.63
CA TYR A 39 -2.98 8.25 8.84
C TYR A 39 -2.43 6.88 8.47
N HIS A 40 -3.09 5.81 8.91
CA HIS A 40 -2.72 4.44 8.56
C HIS A 40 -3.80 3.80 7.72
N GLN A 41 -3.42 3.34 6.54
CA GLN A 41 -4.32 2.67 5.62
C GLN A 41 -4.82 1.35 6.21
N GLY A 42 -6.12 1.10 6.02
CA GLY A 42 -6.77 -0.16 6.32
C GLY A 42 -6.93 -1.03 5.08
N SER A 43 -7.67 -2.10 5.22
CA SER A 43 -8.05 -2.96 4.10
C SER A 43 -9.51 -2.73 3.69
N TYR A 44 -9.80 -3.00 2.41
CA TYR A 44 -11.17 -3.08 1.92
C TYR A 44 -11.65 -4.53 2.02
N ALA A 45 -12.85 -4.73 2.52
CA ALA A 45 -13.55 -6.00 2.44
C ALA A 45 -14.57 -5.96 1.28
N SER A 46 -14.88 -7.11 0.72
CA SER A 46 -15.90 -7.25 -0.32
C SER A 46 -16.61 -8.60 -0.13
N GLY A 47 -17.72 -8.82 -0.82
CA GLY A 47 -18.46 -10.08 -0.71
C GLY A 47 -18.00 -11.13 -1.71
N ALA A 48 -18.70 -12.27 -1.70
CA ALA A 48 -18.40 -13.41 -2.55
C ALA A 48 -18.66 -13.11 -4.03
N ILE A 49 -17.68 -13.41 -4.87
CA ILE A 49 -17.72 -13.28 -6.33
C ILE A 49 -18.00 -14.65 -6.93
N ILE A 50 -19.03 -14.77 -7.77
CA ILE A 50 -19.33 -16.01 -8.50
C ILE A 50 -18.49 -16.04 -9.77
N MET A 51 -17.66 -17.09 -9.92
CA MET A 51 -16.76 -17.25 -11.05
C MET A 51 -17.36 -17.94 -12.25
N ASN A 52 -18.53 -18.57 -12.09
CA ASN A 52 -19.20 -19.28 -13.17
C ASN A 52 -20.01 -18.30 -14.02
N GLU A 53 -19.77 -18.27 -15.32
CA GLU A 53 -20.65 -17.61 -16.28
C GLU A 53 -22.05 -18.22 -16.24
N ASP A 54 -23.08 -17.41 -16.43
CA ASP A 54 -24.49 -17.83 -16.45
C ASP A 54 -24.93 -18.68 -15.23
N CYS A 55 -24.34 -18.40 -14.04
CA CYS A 55 -24.71 -19.12 -12.82
C CYS A 55 -26.18 -18.87 -12.45
N PRO A 56 -27.02 -19.93 -12.33
CA PRO A 56 -28.44 -19.76 -12.00
C PRO A 56 -28.72 -19.56 -10.51
N ILE A 57 -27.69 -19.64 -9.66
CA ILE A 57 -27.84 -19.58 -8.21
C ILE A 57 -28.23 -18.16 -7.79
N GLU A 58 -29.29 -18.06 -7.00
CA GLU A 58 -29.80 -16.79 -6.46
C GLU A 58 -29.29 -16.56 -5.04
N VAL A 59 -28.97 -15.31 -4.70
CA VAL A 59 -28.75 -14.87 -3.32
C VAL A 59 -30.08 -14.40 -2.75
N ALA A 60 -30.71 -15.22 -1.93
CA ALA A 60 -31.99 -14.92 -1.32
C ALA A 60 -31.85 -13.97 -0.12
N LYS A 61 -30.69 -14.00 0.55
CA LYS A 61 -30.39 -13.15 1.70
C LYS A 61 -28.88 -13.06 1.88
N GLU A 62 -28.41 -11.89 2.28
CA GLU A 62 -27.06 -11.65 2.81
C GLU A 62 -27.14 -10.96 4.17
N GLU A 63 -26.38 -11.45 5.14
CA GLU A 63 -26.23 -10.86 6.46
C GLU A 63 -24.75 -10.56 6.67
N LEU A 64 -24.43 -9.29 6.80
CA LEU A 64 -23.09 -8.81 7.12
C LEU A 64 -23.01 -8.47 8.60
N LEU A 65 -22.03 -9.03 9.29
CA LEU A 65 -21.73 -8.72 10.68
C LEU A 65 -20.29 -8.18 10.76
N PHE A 66 -20.15 -6.95 11.21
CA PHE A 66 -18.89 -6.33 11.58
C PHE A 66 -18.75 -6.39 13.11
N ASP A 67 -17.91 -7.27 13.64
CA ASP A 67 -17.71 -7.43 15.09
C ASP A 67 -16.43 -6.68 15.51
N VAL A 68 -16.63 -5.49 16.10
CA VAL A 68 -15.56 -4.57 16.51
C VAL A 68 -15.73 -4.27 17.99
N GLN A 69 -15.13 -5.07 18.87
CA GLN A 69 -15.39 -5.02 20.31
C GLN A 69 -14.58 -3.95 21.05
N SER A 70 -13.38 -3.64 20.62
CA SER A 70 -12.55 -2.65 21.29
C SER A 70 -11.51 -2.03 20.36
N PHE A 71 -11.12 -0.79 20.70
CA PHE A 71 -9.94 -0.16 20.14
C PHE A 71 -8.88 -0.07 21.23
N PRO A 72 -7.64 -0.49 21.00
CA PRO A 72 -6.57 -0.30 21.95
C PRO A 72 -6.24 1.19 22.05
N ALA A 73 -5.96 1.65 23.26
CA ALA A 73 -5.48 3.01 23.48
C ALA A 73 -4.11 3.25 22.80
N ASN A 74 -3.37 2.18 22.55
CA ASN A 74 -2.08 2.22 21.88
C ASN A 74 -1.89 0.94 21.03
N TYR A 75 -2.47 0.93 19.83
CA TYR A 75 -2.39 -0.18 18.88
C TYR A 75 -0.94 -0.48 18.41
N GLU A 76 -0.03 0.50 18.46
CA GLU A 76 1.38 0.30 18.10
C GLU A 76 2.09 -0.61 19.10
N GLN A 77 1.64 -0.64 20.37
CA GLN A 77 2.19 -1.50 21.40
C GLN A 77 1.46 -2.85 21.53
N ASN A 78 0.20 -2.91 21.11
CA ASN A 78 -0.62 -4.11 21.20
C ASN A 78 -1.57 -4.23 20.00
N PRO A 79 -1.06 -4.55 18.81
CA PRO A 79 -1.84 -4.72 17.59
C PRO A 79 -2.85 -5.88 17.67
N ASP A 80 -2.65 -6.89 18.53
CA ASP A 80 -3.59 -8.01 18.72
C ASP A 80 -5.00 -7.54 19.16
N THR A 81 -5.09 -6.35 19.73
CA THR A 81 -6.37 -5.76 20.14
C THR A 81 -7.12 -5.04 19.04
N LEU A 82 -6.53 -4.89 17.84
CA LEU A 82 -7.19 -4.37 16.64
C LEU A 82 -7.99 -5.44 15.87
N GLN A 83 -8.01 -6.67 16.34
CA GLN A 83 -8.73 -7.75 15.68
C GLN A 83 -10.22 -7.46 15.63
N SER A 84 -10.64 -7.00 14.48
CA SER A 84 -12.03 -6.92 14.08
C SER A 84 -12.28 -8.05 13.09
N THR A 85 -13.48 -8.59 13.10
CA THR A 85 -13.89 -9.58 12.12
C THR A 85 -15.10 -9.09 11.35
N MET A 86 -15.17 -9.51 10.10
CA MET A 86 -16.38 -9.42 9.30
C MET A 86 -16.85 -10.84 9.00
N SER A 87 -18.14 -11.10 9.19
CA SER A 87 -18.81 -12.31 8.72
C SER A 87 -19.85 -11.95 7.67
N ALA A 88 -19.77 -12.60 6.51
CA ALA A 88 -20.76 -12.51 5.44
C ALA A 88 -21.51 -13.84 5.35
N LYS A 89 -22.80 -13.83 5.66
CA LYS A 89 -23.66 -15.02 5.66
C LYS A 89 -24.66 -14.94 4.53
N TYR A 90 -24.50 -15.84 3.58
CA TYR A 90 -25.33 -15.93 2.38
C TYR A 90 -26.35 -17.06 2.50
N THR A 91 -27.58 -16.79 2.10
CA THR A 91 -28.58 -17.83 1.79
C THR A 91 -28.65 -17.99 0.28
N PHE A 92 -27.94 -18.98 -0.26
CA PHE A 92 -27.96 -19.32 -1.67
C PHE A 92 -29.10 -20.28 -1.99
N LYS A 93 -29.72 -20.08 -3.15
CA LYS A 93 -30.81 -20.95 -3.64
C LYS A 93 -30.55 -21.39 -5.09
N ASN A 94 -30.56 -22.67 -5.32
CA ASN A 94 -30.65 -23.23 -6.66
C ASN A 94 -32.11 -23.28 -7.12
N PRO A 95 -32.57 -22.40 -8.03
CA PRO A 95 -33.96 -22.39 -8.47
C PRO A 95 -34.25 -23.48 -9.52
N THR A 96 -33.21 -24.22 -9.97
CA THR A 96 -33.32 -25.20 -11.07
C THR A 96 -33.53 -26.62 -10.59
N ARG A 97 -33.98 -27.47 -11.51
CA ARG A 97 -34.13 -28.92 -11.26
C ARG A 97 -32.84 -29.71 -11.56
N ASN A 98 -31.73 -29.01 -11.82
CA ASN A 98 -30.43 -29.60 -12.06
C ASN A 98 -29.51 -29.37 -10.89
N ALA A 99 -28.58 -30.30 -10.65
CA ALA A 99 -27.47 -30.07 -9.74
C ALA A 99 -26.53 -29.03 -10.36
N TYR A 100 -25.88 -28.21 -9.51
CA TYR A 100 -24.97 -27.19 -9.98
C TYR A 100 -23.75 -27.09 -9.05
N GLN A 101 -22.56 -26.88 -9.63
CA GLN A 101 -21.35 -26.57 -8.88
C GLN A 101 -20.99 -25.10 -9.11
N MET A 102 -20.82 -24.37 -8.04
CA MET A 102 -20.46 -22.95 -8.06
C MET A 102 -19.06 -22.76 -7.45
N ARG A 103 -18.18 -22.05 -8.15
CA ARG A 103 -16.90 -21.58 -7.63
C ARG A 103 -17.06 -20.17 -7.12
N LEU A 104 -16.58 -19.92 -5.91
CA LEU A 104 -16.61 -18.63 -5.24
C LEU A 104 -15.22 -18.15 -4.93
N LEU A 105 -15.00 -16.88 -5.18
CA LEU A 105 -13.86 -16.12 -4.66
C LEU A 105 -14.36 -15.10 -3.64
N PHE A 106 -13.70 -15.02 -2.50
CA PHE A 106 -14.03 -14.05 -1.47
C PHE A 106 -12.81 -13.22 -1.12
N PRO A 107 -12.70 -11.95 -1.62
CA PRO A 107 -11.60 -11.06 -1.30
C PRO A 107 -11.80 -10.45 0.08
N PHE A 108 -10.76 -10.45 0.91
CA PHE A 108 -10.83 -9.86 2.24
C PHE A 108 -9.68 -8.86 2.51
N GLY A 109 -9.04 -8.38 1.46
CA GLY A 109 -8.11 -7.27 1.51
C GLY A 109 -6.67 -7.66 1.83
N LYS A 110 -5.84 -6.65 1.87
CA LYS A 110 -4.42 -6.76 2.24
C LYS A 110 -4.27 -6.79 3.76
N LYS A 111 -3.12 -7.27 4.22
CA LYS A 111 -2.72 -7.11 5.62
C LYS A 111 -1.99 -5.78 5.77
N PRO A 112 -2.52 -4.81 6.55
CA PRO A 112 -1.89 -3.50 6.68
C PRO A 112 -0.52 -3.56 7.37
N ASP A 113 0.38 -2.64 7.03
CA ASP A 113 1.73 -2.56 7.60
C ASP A 113 1.75 -2.41 9.12
N TYR A 114 0.75 -1.70 9.68
CA TYR A 114 0.67 -1.53 11.12
C TYR A 114 0.37 -2.84 11.88
N VAL A 115 -0.12 -3.88 11.19
CA VAL A 115 -0.38 -5.22 11.74
C VAL A 115 0.84 -6.13 11.59
N MET A 116 1.63 -5.97 10.52
CA MET A 116 2.75 -6.86 10.16
C MET A 116 3.91 -6.86 11.17
N ARG A 117 3.98 -5.86 12.03
CA ARG A 117 5.06 -5.74 13.03
C ARG A 117 4.96 -6.77 14.17
N ASN A 118 3.86 -7.52 14.24
CA ASN A 118 3.62 -8.49 15.30
C ASN A 118 3.42 -9.90 14.73
N LYS A 119 4.35 -10.82 15.00
CA LYS A 119 4.32 -12.21 14.50
C LYS A 119 3.30 -13.11 15.22
N SER A 120 2.54 -12.60 16.19
CA SER A 120 1.61 -13.38 17.01
C SER A 120 0.14 -13.26 16.57
N ASP A 121 -0.16 -12.57 15.47
CA ASP A 121 -1.52 -12.38 15.00
C ASP A 121 -2.14 -13.70 14.54
N ILE A 122 -3.08 -14.19 15.33
CA ILE A 122 -3.97 -15.28 14.92
C ILE A 122 -5.16 -14.64 14.25
N GLU A 123 -5.09 -14.47 12.93
CA GLU A 123 -6.23 -14.06 12.15
C GLU A 123 -7.32 -15.13 12.20
N ARG A 124 -8.58 -14.72 12.33
CA ARG A 124 -9.72 -15.62 12.27
C ARG A 124 -10.20 -15.76 10.84
N HIS A 125 -10.04 -16.93 10.31
CA HIS A 125 -10.47 -17.33 8.97
C HIS A 125 -11.37 -18.53 9.05
N ASP A 126 -12.59 -18.43 8.53
CA ASP A 126 -13.50 -19.57 8.51
C ASP A 126 -14.46 -19.47 7.31
N VAL A 127 -14.67 -20.61 6.64
CA VAL A 127 -15.70 -20.74 5.63
C VAL A 127 -16.53 -21.97 5.93
N THR A 128 -17.83 -21.77 6.13
CA THR A 128 -18.75 -22.87 6.43
C THR A 128 -19.88 -22.97 5.42
N LEU A 129 -20.40 -24.18 5.26
CA LEU A 129 -21.59 -24.50 4.51
C LEU A 129 -22.52 -25.33 5.38
N ASN A 130 -23.71 -24.79 5.70
CA ASN A 130 -24.66 -25.39 6.63
C ASN A 130 -23.95 -25.81 7.96
N ASP A 131 -23.20 -24.89 8.54
CA ASP A 131 -22.41 -25.03 9.78
C ASP A 131 -21.26 -26.07 9.73
N SER A 132 -20.91 -26.56 8.54
CA SER A 132 -19.79 -27.46 8.33
C SER A 132 -18.65 -26.75 7.61
N ALA A 133 -17.41 -26.92 8.08
CA ALA A 133 -16.24 -26.32 7.46
C ALA A 133 -16.09 -26.75 5.99
N VAL A 134 -15.70 -25.81 5.14
CA VAL A 134 -15.44 -26.02 3.71
C VAL A 134 -13.94 -25.98 3.47
N ILE A 135 -13.45 -26.86 2.60
CA ILE A 135 -12.06 -26.80 2.14
C ILE A 135 -11.91 -25.58 1.26
N THR A 136 -11.03 -24.66 1.69
CA THR A 136 -10.69 -23.44 0.97
C THR A 136 -9.23 -23.43 0.58
N THR A 137 -8.93 -22.78 -0.53
CA THR A 137 -7.55 -22.43 -0.90
C THR A 137 -7.37 -20.94 -0.69
N MET A 138 -6.31 -20.57 0.05
CA MET A 138 -5.92 -19.16 0.15
C MET A 138 -5.18 -18.80 -1.14
N ARG A 139 -5.65 -17.74 -1.81
CA ARG A 139 -5.08 -17.21 -3.04
C ARG A 139 -4.55 -15.80 -2.78
N TYR A 140 -3.56 -15.40 -3.56
CA TYR A 140 -2.88 -14.12 -3.43
C TYR A 140 -2.69 -13.47 -4.80
N THR A 141 -2.96 -12.16 -4.87
CA THR A 141 -2.67 -11.35 -6.06
C THR A 141 -1.95 -10.07 -5.64
N TYR A 142 -1.02 -9.60 -6.44
CA TYR A 142 -0.40 -8.30 -6.21
C TYR A 142 -1.40 -7.18 -6.51
N SER A 143 -1.49 -6.21 -5.61
CA SER A 143 -2.27 -5.01 -5.82
C SER A 143 -1.42 -3.78 -5.51
N GLY A 144 -0.96 -3.11 -6.56
CA GLY A 144 -0.21 -1.84 -6.46
C GLY A 144 -1.10 -0.64 -6.11
N SER A 145 -2.41 -0.85 -5.96
CA SER A 145 -3.40 0.18 -5.62
C SER A 145 -3.78 0.09 -4.14
N GLU A 146 -4.08 1.22 -3.51
CA GLU A 146 -4.68 1.28 -2.18
C GLU A 146 -6.16 0.86 -2.18
N THR A 147 -6.80 0.92 -3.36
CA THR A 147 -8.21 0.59 -3.54
C THR A 147 -8.35 -0.73 -4.28
N PHE A 148 -9.34 -1.54 -3.86
CA PHE A 148 -9.71 -2.76 -4.58
C PHE A 148 -10.43 -2.42 -5.89
N GLU A 149 -9.92 -2.95 -7.00
CA GLU A 149 -10.48 -2.81 -8.34
C GLU A 149 -10.87 -4.18 -8.88
N LEU A 150 -12.16 -4.55 -8.77
CA LEU A 150 -12.65 -5.91 -9.01
C LEU A 150 -12.13 -6.53 -10.33
N GLU A 151 -12.29 -5.85 -11.45
CA GLU A 151 -11.91 -6.41 -12.77
C GLU A 151 -10.40 -6.62 -12.89
N LYS A 152 -9.61 -5.67 -12.40
CA LYS A 152 -8.15 -5.71 -12.42
C LYS A 152 -7.62 -6.77 -11.48
N ASP A 153 -8.03 -6.72 -10.21
CA ASP A 153 -7.51 -7.62 -9.18
C ASP A 153 -7.95 -9.07 -9.42
N LEU A 154 -9.18 -9.28 -9.92
CA LEU A 154 -9.64 -10.58 -10.35
C LEU A 154 -8.89 -11.07 -11.60
N GLY A 155 -8.59 -10.18 -12.55
CA GLY A 155 -7.76 -10.46 -13.72
C GLY A 155 -6.34 -10.90 -13.36
N ASN A 156 -5.85 -10.52 -12.18
CA ASN A 156 -4.54 -10.93 -11.65
C ASN A 156 -4.55 -12.35 -11.06
N LEU A 157 -5.69 -12.96 -10.85
CA LEU A 157 -5.82 -14.32 -10.34
C LEU A 157 -5.67 -15.34 -11.48
N SER A 158 -4.64 -16.20 -11.43
CA SER A 158 -4.38 -17.21 -12.46
C SER A 158 -3.87 -18.49 -11.83
N ASP A 159 -4.32 -19.62 -12.39
CA ASP A 159 -3.87 -20.95 -11.98
C ASP A 159 -2.58 -21.36 -12.72
N THR A 160 -2.08 -20.53 -13.63
CA THR A 160 -0.90 -20.82 -14.45
C THR A 160 0.17 -19.74 -14.27
N ILE A 161 1.44 -20.18 -14.40
CA ILE A 161 2.62 -19.33 -14.32
C ILE A 161 2.97 -18.90 -15.74
N GLU A 162 2.29 -18.00 -16.38
CA GLU A 162 2.71 -17.51 -17.71
C GLU A 162 1.95 -16.24 -18.07
N ARG A 163 2.32 -15.13 -17.44
CA ARG A 163 1.66 -13.86 -17.74
C ARG A 163 2.47 -12.89 -18.57
N ASP A 164 3.80 -13.01 -18.52
CA ASP A 164 4.68 -12.03 -19.10
C ASP A 164 5.70 -12.68 -20.03
N ASN A 165 5.98 -12.03 -21.16
CA ASN A 165 6.99 -12.51 -22.09
C ASN A 165 8.42 -12.24 -21.61
N PHE A 166 8.66 -11.30 -20.71
CA PHE A 166 9.97 -10.99 -20.17
C PHE A 166 10.34 -11.95 -19.04
N TYR A 167 9.51 -12.05 -18.01
CA TYR A 167 9.78 -12.84 -16.81
C TYR A 167 9.45 -14.33 -17.04
N LYS A 168 10.27 -15.00 -17.83
CA LYS A 168 10.18 -16.45 -18.01
C LYS A 168 10.98 -17.18 -16.94
N ARG A 169 10.61 -18.44 -16.67
CA ARG A 169 11.30 -19.27 -15.67
C ARG A 169 12.80 -19.39 -15.93
N GLU A 170 13.20 -19.44 -17.20
CA GLU A 170 14.59 -19.59 -17.66
C GLU A 170 15.35 -18.28 -17.74
N LEU A 171 14.73 -17.12 -17.44
CA LEU A 171 15.39 -15.82 -17.48
C LEU A 171 16.58 -15.81 -16.51
N PRO A 172 17.81 -15.55 -16.98
CA PRO A 172 18.97 -15.46 -16.12
C PRO A 172 18.85 -14.31 -15.11
N VAL A 173 19.23 -14.60 -13.86
CA VAL A 173 19.28 -13.65 -12.75
C VAL A 173 20.66 -13.71 -12.14
N PHE A 174 21.36 -12.58 -12.13
CA PHE A 174 22.68 -12.42 -11.52
C PHE A 174 22.56 -11.48 -10.33
N HIS A 175 23.04 -11.90 -9.17
CA HIS A 175 23.18 -11.05 -8.00
C HIS A 175 24.62 -10.55 -7.90
N TYR A 176 24.81 -9.25 -8.01
CA TYR A 176 26.10 -8.60 -7.95
C TYR A 176 26.26 -7.77 -6.66
N ALA A 177 27.50 -7.74 -6.16
CA ALA A 177 27.96 -6.74 -5.21
C ALA A 177 29.02 -5.87 -5.89
N VAL A 178 28.78 -4.57 -5.96
CA VAL A 178 29.74 -3.57 -6.45
C VAL A 178 30.38 -2.90 -5.24
N GLU A 179 31.61 -3.30 -4.94
CA GLU A 179 32.33 -2.78 -3.77
C GLU A 179 33.26 -1.64 -4.18
N ILE A 180 33.07 -0.46 -3.62
CA ILE A 180 33.92 0.71 -3.87
C ILE A 180 35.22 0.60 -3.06
N LYS A 181 36.34 0.62 -3.74
CA LYS A 181 37.69 0.52 -3.15
C LYS A 181 38.37 1.89 -2.94
N THR A 182 37.77 2.93 -3.53
CA THR A 182 38.25 4.30 -3.32
C THR A 182 37.88 4.76 -1.90
N ASP A 183 38.86 5.41 -1.22
CA ASP A 183 38.64 5.99 0.10
C ASP A 183 37.74 7.22 0.00
N LEU A 184 36.45 7.01 0.29
CA LEU A 184 35.40 8.03 0.19
C LEU A 184 35.55 9.15 1.24
N SER A 185 36.36 8.92 2.31
CA SER A 185 36.62 9.98 3.30
C SER A 185 37.35 11.18 2.72
N LYS A 186 38.07 10.99 1.59
CA LYS A 186 38.80 12.02 0.84
C LYS A 186 37.96 12.76 -0.20
N ILE A 187 36.74 12.29 -0.45
CA ILE A 187 35.80 12.88 -1.41
C ILE A 187 34.98 13.95 -0.74
N LYS A 188 34.83 15.10 -1.41
CA LYS A 188 33.96 16.17 -0.92
C LYS A 188 32.50 15.67 -0.91
N GLY A 189 31.84 15.74 0.25
CA GLY A 189 30.50 15.20 0.45
C GLY A 189 30.51 13.80 1.09
N LYS A 190 31.62 13.06 1.02
CA LYS A 190 31.79 11.69 1.55
C LYS A 190 30.80 10.66 0.98
N GLU A 191 30.27 10.95 -0.18
CA GLU A 191 29.35 10.07 -0.91
C GLU A 191 29.58 10.18 -2.41
N ILE A 192 29.20 9.14 -3.13
CA ILE A 192 29.14 9.10 -4.58
C ILE A 192 27.85 8.43 -5.01
N VAL A 193 27.47 8.62 -6.25
CA VAL A 193 26.38 7.88 -6.87
C VAL A 193 26.95 6.94 -7.92
N CYS A 194 26.76 5.64 -7.73
CA CYS A 194 27.04 4.62 -8.71
C CYS A 194 25.84 4.54 -9.66
N LEU A 195 26.06 4.75 -10.95
CA LEU A 195 25.03 4.74 -11.96
C LEU A 195 25.17 3.54 -12.89
N TYR A 196 24.05 2.89 -13.17
CA TYR A 196 23.90 1.97 -14.27
C TYR A 196 23.05 2.61 -15.37
N ASP A 197 23.60 2.71 -16.59
CA ASP A 197 22.86 3.19 -17.76
C ASP A 197 22.01 2.03 -18.32
N CYS A 198 20.72 1.98 -18.00
CA CYS A 198 19.82 1.00 -18.60
C CYS A 198 19.64 1.28 -20.09
N PRO A 199 19.59 0.25 -20.97
CA PRO A 199 19.27 0.44 -22.37
C PRO A 199 17.97 1.20 -22.56
N GLU A 200 17.94 2.13 -23.49
CA GLU A 200 16.76 3.03 -23.73
C GLU A 200 15.46 2.28 -24.01
N ASP A 201 15.55 1.09 -24.61
CA ASP A 201 14.36 0.28 -24.93
C ASP A 201 13.82 -0.52 -23.75
N GLY A 202 14.59 -0.66 -22.65
CA GLY A 202 14.21 -1.40 -21.44
C GLY A 202 13.68 -2.82 -21.68
N SER A 203 13.78 -3.32 -22.91
CA SER A 203 13.13 -4.56 -23.35
C SER A 203 13.92 -5.81 -23.00
N SER A 204 15.25 -5.68 -22.82
CA SER A 204 16.17 -6.81 -22.63
C SER A 204 16.71 -6.96 -21.22
N ILE A 205 16.66 -5.91 -20.41
CA ILE A 205 17.29 -5.86 -19.08
C ILE A 205 16.34 -5.28 -18.04
N ARG A 206 16.40 -5.83 -16.80
CA ARG A 206 15.82 -5.24 -15.58
C ARG A 206 16.86 -5.27 -14.48
N ILE A 207 16.89 -4.19 -13.69
CA ILE A 207 17.73 -4.14 -12.49
C ILE A 207 16.83 -3.98 -11.27
N ILE A 208 17.14 -4.77 -10.26
CA ILE A 208 16.43 -4.79 -8.97
C ILE A 208 17.48 -4.60 -7.89
N SER A 209 17.25 -3.70 -6.95
CA SER A 209 18.14 -3.51 -5.81
C SER A 209 17.34 -3.21 -4.54
N GLU A 210 17.81 -3.73 -3.43
CA GLU A 210 17.28 -3.44 -2.09
C GLU A 210 17.96 -2.19 -1.49
N ASP A 211 19.02 -1.68 -2.13
CA ASP A 211 19.73 -0.49 -1.69
C ASP A 211 19.01 0.79 -2.12
N THR A 212 19.31 1.88 -1.41
CA THR A 212 18.75 3.21 -1.74
C THR A 212 19.16 3.60 -3.16
N CYS A 213 18.19 3.74 -4.05
CA CYS A 213 18.42 4.16 -5.42
C CYS A 213 17.71 5.48 -5.75
N TYR A 214 18.20 6.14 -6.79
CA TYR A 214 17.67 7.36 -7.36
C TYR A 214 17.38 7.14 -8.84
N TYR A 215 16.17 7.50 -9.24
CA TYR A 215 15.76 7.37 -10.63
C TYR A 215 15.89 8.72 -11.35
N SER A 216 16.46 8.73 -12.55
CA SER A 216 16.42 9.91 -13.42
C SER A 216 15.36 9.72 -14.50
N SER A 217 14.83 10.84 -15.03
CA SER A 217 13.88 10.88 -16.15
C SER A 217 14.38 10.20 -17.44
N ASP A 218 15.67 9.84 -17.50
CA ASP A 218 16.34 9.31 -18.70
C ASP A 218 16.66 7.80 -18.57
N ASN A 219 15.88 7.04 -17.81
CA ASN A 219 16.08 5.61 -17.54
C ASN A 219 17.43 5.26 -16.88
N LYS A 220 18.01 6.19 -16.11
CA LYS A 220 19.23 5.97 -15.36
C LYS A 220 18.92 5.60 -13.93
N LEU A 221 19.53 4.54 -13.44
CA LEU A 221 19.39 4.07 -12.08
C LEU A 221 20.69 4.36 -11.30
N GLY A 222 20.58 5.21 -10.28
CA GLY A 222 21.71 5.59 -9.45
C GLY A 222 21.60 5.03 -8.04
N PHE A 223 22.70 4.53 -7.50
CA PHE A 223 22.81 3.99 -6.14
C PHE A 223 23.71 4.89 -5.31
N ARG A 224 23.26 5.26 -4.14
CA ARG A 224 24.05 6.06 -3.20
C ARG A 224 25.05 5.17 -2.49
N VAL A 225 26.32 5.57 -2.53
CA VAL A 225 27.41 4.89 -1.85
C VAL A 225 28.09 5.84 -0.88
N THR A 226 28.29 5.40 0.36
CA THR A 226 28.93 6.19 1.42
C THR A 226 30.13 5.45 2.00
N GLN A 227 30.92 6.15 2.84
CA GLN A 227 32.06 5.51 3.52
C GLN A 227 31.61 4.39 4.47
N ASP A 228 30.43 4.54 5.08
CA ASP A 228 29.88 3.58 6.05
C ASP A 228 29.18 2.41 5.34
N ASP A 229 28.76 2.63 4.09
CA ASP A 229 28.12 1.63 3.23
C ASP A 229 28.72 1.71 1.80
N PRO A 230 29.89 1.07 1.58
CA PRO A 230 30.65 1.16 0.34
C PRO A 230 30.26 0.10 -0.71
N VAL A 231 29.21 -0.69 -0.48
CA VAL A 231 28.80 -1.78 -1.35
C VAL A 231 27.39 -1.52 -1.88
N VAL A 232 27.20 -1.75 -3.18
CA VAL A 232 25.85 -1.76 -3.80
C VAL A 232 25.51 -3.20 -4.17
N HIS A 233 24.35 -3.65 -3.73
CA HIS A 233 23.79 -4.94 -4.11
C HIS A 233 22.73 -4.76 -5.20
N MET A 234 22.85 -5.50 -6.31
CA MET A 234 21.86 -5.43 -7.39
C MET A 234 21.66 -6.78 -8.06
N TYR A 235 20.42 -7.02 -8.46
CA TYR A 235 20.05 -8.14 -9.32
C TYR A 235 19.92 -7.65 -10.75
N LEU A 236 20.61 -8.30 -11.67
CA LEU A 236 20.48 -8.09 -13.11
C LEU A 236 19.70 -9.25 -13.71
N LEU A 237 18.59 -8.94 -14.36
CA LEU A 237 17.77 -9.87 -15.12
C LEU A 237 17.95 -9.54 -16.60
N SER A 238 18.52 -10.46 -17.39
CA SER A 238 18.82 -10.18 -18.78
C SER A 238 18.61 -11.39 -19.68
N HIS A 239 18.10 -11.14 -20.89
CA HIS A 239 18.02 -12.12 -21.98
C HIS A 239 19.28 -12.17 -22.85
N GLY A 240 20.30 -11.34 -22.57
CA GLY A 240 21.53 -11.18 -23.32
C GLY A 240 22.80 -11.51 -22.54
N ASP A 241 23.93 -11.33 -23.18
CA ASP A 241 25.27 -11.46 -22.58
C ASP A 241 25.75 -10.10 -21.99
N ASP A 242 24.93 -9.49 -21.17
CA ASP A 242 25.19 -8.16 -20.61
C ASP A 242 26.28 -8.23 -19.54
N ASN A 243 27.27 -7.33 -19.63
CA ASN A 243 28.34 -7.22 -18.65
C ASN A 243 28.25 -5.92 -17.87
N ILE A 244 27.87 -6.05 -16.61
CA ILE A 244 27.68 -4.92 -15.69
C ILE A 244 28.96 -4.10 -15.47
N GLU A 245 30.15 -4.71 -15.60
CA GLU A 245 31.44 -4.03 -15.34
C GLU A 245 31.72 -2.88 -16.31
N ASN A 246 31.18 -2.97 -17.52
CA ASN A 246 31.48 -1.98 -18.58
C ASN A 246 30.50 -0.79 -18.60
N GLU A 247 29.46 -0.84 -17.77
CA GLU A 247 28.34 0.11 -17.83
C GLU A 247 28.20 0.97 -16.59
N LEU A 248 29.03 0.72 -15.55
CA LEU A 248 28.98 1.50 -14.31
C LEU A 248 29.71 2.84 -14.48
N LYS A 249 29.03 3.91 -14.06
CA LYS A 249 29.59 5.26 -13.97
C LYS A 249 29.40 5.81 -12.57
N PHE A 250 30.23 6.75 -12.18
CA PHE A 250 30.22 7.30 -10.83
C PHE A 250 30.10 8.81 -10.88
N TYR A 251 29.16 9.35 -10.11
CA TYR A 251 28.83 10.76 -10.10
C TYR A 251 28.95 11.34 -8.68
N LYS A 252 29.12 12.67 -8.61
CA LYS A 252 29.27 13.38 -7.34
C LYS A 252 27.97 13.55 -6.58
N ASP A 253 26.86 13.53 -7.28
CA ASP A 253 25.52 13.71 -6.72
C ASP A 253 24.42 13.14 -7.63
N THR A 254 23.21 13.17 -7.17
CA THR A 254 22.00 12.66 -7.85
C THR A 254 21.56 13.48 -9.06
N SER A 255 22.22 14.60 -9.37
CA SER A 255 21.94 15.37 -10.59
C SER A 255 22.60 14.76 -11.82
N PHE A 256 23.54 13.81 -11.63
CA PHE A 256 24.35 13.18 -12.68
C PHE A 256 25.08 14.18 -13.59
N ALA A 257 25.40 15.37 -13.06
CA ALA A 257 26.02 16.43 -13.84
C ALA A 257 27.57 16.31 -13.87
N GLU A 258 28.18 15.82 -12.80
CA GLU A 258 29.62 15.73 -12.66
C GLU A 258 30.06 14.27 -12.40
N GLU A 259 30.65 13.67 -13.41
CA GLU A 259 31.22 12.31 -13.35
C GLU A 259 32.61 12.32 -12.67
N PHE A 260 32.94 11.27 -11.93
CA PHE A 260 34.29 11.01 -11.45
C PHE A 260 35.11 10.32 -12.54
N GLU A 261 36.29 10.87 -12.89
CA GLU A 261 37.19 10.30 -13.90
C GLU A 261 37.78 8.94 -13.49
N SER A 262 37.91 8.67 -12.18
CA SER A 262 38.41 7.39 -11.68
C SER A 262 37.92 7.06 -10.28
N ILE A 263 37.07 6.06 -10.18
CA ILE A 263 36.71 5.39 -8.93
C ILE A 263 37.17 3.94 -9.04
N ALA A 264 37.99 3.49 -8.07
CA ALA A 264 38.38 2.08 -8.01
C ALA A 264 37.24 1.27 -7.37
N TYR A 265 36.81 0.24 -8.05
CA TYR A 265 35.73 -0.66 -7.59
C TYR A 265 36.04 -2.11 -8.00
N GLU A 266 35.32 -3.04 -7.41
CA GLU A 266 35.33 -4.47 -7.72
C GLU A 266 33.88 -4.95 -7.85
N VAL A 267 33.57 -5.67 -8.92
CA VAL A 267 32.28 -6.35 -9.10
C VAL A 267 32.44 -7.81 -8.73
N LYS A 268 31.57 -8.31 -7.86
CA LYS A 268 31.53 -9.72 -7.44
C LYS A 268 30.18 -10.31 -7.78
N THR A 269 30.16 -11.41 -8.49
CA THR A 269 28.97 -12.23 -8.64
C THR A 269 28.75 -13.02 -7.35
N LEU A 270 27.65 -12.77 -6.66
CA LEU A 270 27.27 -13.46 -5.43
C LEU A 270 26.43 -14.70 -5.71
N GLU A 271 25.55 -14.62 -6.70
CA GLU A 271 24.63 -15.69 -7.08
C GLU A 271 24.36 -15.64 -8.58
N GLU A 272 24.26 -16.81 -9.21
CA GLU A 272 23.75 -17.00 -10.57
C GLU A 272 22.59 -18.01 -10.47
N SER A 273 21.41 -17.63 -10.99
CA SER A 273 20.22 -18.46 -10.95
C SER A 273 19.30 -18.14 -12.13
N THR A 274 18.18 -18.82 -12.21
CA THR A 274 17.10 -18.42 -13.10
C THR A 274 16.00 -17.72 -12.31
N PHE A 275 15.16 -16.93 -12.99
CA PHE A 275 14.02 -16.27 -12.36
C PHE A 275 13.08 -17.27 -11.67
N GLY A 276 12.84 -18.44 -12.32
CA GLY A 276 12.03 -19.50 -11.72
C GLY A 276 12.62 -20.06 -10.44
N GLU A 277 13.94 -20.30 -10.39
CA GLU A 277 14.64 -20.79 -9.18
C GLU A 277 14.61 -19.73 -8.07
N LYS A 278 14.83 -18.47 -8.41
CA LYS A 278 14.80 -17.36 -7.44
C LYS A 278 13.40 -17.20 -6.83
N VAL A 279 12.35 -17.19 -7.66
CA VAL A 279 10.97 -17.07 -7.17
C VAL A 279 10.55 -18.31 -6.38
N HIS A 280 10.96 -19.53 -6.78
CA HIS A 280 10.68 -20.74 -6.01
C HIS A 280 11.31 -20.70 -4.61
N ALA A 281 12.56 -20.24 -4.51
CA ALA A 281 13.25 -20.07 -3.23
C ALA A 281 12.54 -19.02 -2.35
N GLY A 282 12.18 -17.87 -2.94
CA GLY A 282 11.44 -16.81 -2.27
C GLY A 282 10.05 -17.27 -1.79
N HIS A 283 9.31 -18.02 -2.61
CA HIS A 283 8.03 -18.61 -2.21
C HIS A 283 8.15 -19.44 -0.93
N ALA A 284 9.14 -20.34 -0.88
CA ALA A 284 9.36 -21.19 0.29
C ALA A 284 9.75 -20.42 1.55
N GLU A 285 10.41 -19.27 1.40
CA GLU A 285 10.90 -18.45 2.51
C GLU A 285 9.85 -17.43 3.00
N TYR A 286 9.17 -16.71 2.09
CA TYR A 286 8.37 -15.53 2.44
C TYR A 286 6.86 -15.82 2.52
N LEU A 287 6.33 -16.75 1.69
CA LEU A 287 4.89 -17.00 1.64
C LEU A 287 4.57 -18.48 1.30
N PRO A 288 5.01 -19.44 2.13
CA PRO A 288 4.86 -20.87 1.85
C PRO A 288 3.40 -21.35 1.80
N GLU A 289 2.44 -20.59 2.35
CA GLU A 289 1.01 -20.90 2.33
C GLU A 289 0.33 -20.53 1.01
N ALA A 290 0.92 -19.66 0.19
CA ALA A 290 0.42 -19.34 -1.14
C ALA A 290 0.62 -20.52 -2.11
N THR A 291 -0.08 -20.52 -3.23
CA THR A 291 0.31 -21.39 -4.34
C THR A 291 1.57 -20.82 -5.01
N GLU A 292 2.44 -21.70 -5.56
CA GLU A 292 3.61 -21.25 -6.32
C GLU A 292 3.22 -20.35 -7.49
N ALA A 293 2.07 -20.62 -8.12
CA ALA A 293 1.54 -19.80 -9.22
C ALA A 293 1.16 -18.39 -8.76
N ASP A 294 0.49 -18.27 -7.61
CA ASP A 294 0.09 -16.98 -7.07
C ASP A 294 1.32 -16.14 -6.71
N PHE A 295 2.29 -16.74 -6.01
CA PHE A 295 3.52 -16.02 -5.62
C PHE A 295 4.33 -15.58 -6.84
N TYR A 296 4.47 -16.48 -7.84
CA TYR A 296 5.16 -16.14 -9.09
C TYR A 296 4.49 -14.98 -9.82
N ASN A 297 3.18 -15.08 -10.04
CA ASN A 297 2.43 -14.06 -10.74
C ASN A 297 2.42 -12.73 -9.98
N ALA A 298 2.28 -12.76 -8.64
CA ALA A 298 2.34 -11.57 -7.82
C ALA A 298 3.72 -10.89 -7.90
N THR A 299 4.81 -11.67 -7.92
CA THR A 299 6.16 -11.14 -8.13
C THR A 299 6.29 -10.47 -9.49
N VAL A 300 5.81 -11.10 -10.56
CA VAL A 300 5.82 -10.52 -11.92
C VAL A 300 4.99 -9.25 -11.99
N ASP A 301 3.78 -9.25 -11.44
CA ASP A 301 2.88 -8.08 -11.44
C ASP A 301 3.51 -6.91 -10.66
N MET A 302 4.17 -7.19 -9.54
CA MET A 302 4.93 -6.20 -8.77
C MET A 302 6.06 -5.60 -9.60
N LEU A 303 6.92 -6.44 -10.18
CA LEU A 303 8.07 -6.02 -10.97
C LEU A 303 7.66 -5.21 -12.21
N ASN A 304 6.54 -5.56 -12.84
CA ASN A 304 5.97 -4.79 -13.95
C ASN A 304 5.42 -3.43 -13.51
N THR A 305 4.90 -3.33 -12.29
CA THR A 305 4.38 -2.06 -11.74
C THR A 305 5.52 -1.11 -11.39
N ILE A 306 6.59 -1.64 -10.81
CA ILE A 306 7.77 -0.86 -10.41
C ILE A 306 8.59 -0.45 -11.64
N GLY A 307 8.57 -1.24 -12.71
CA GLY A 307 9.29 -0.98 -13.96
C GLY A 307 10.78 -1.36 -13.91
N SER A 308 11.57 -0.81 -14.84
CA SER A 308 13.01 -1.01 -14.85
C SER A 308 13.69 -0.05 -13.89
N GLY A 309 13.89 -0.48 -12.67
CA GLY A 309 14.51 0.32 -11.62
C GLY A 309 13.64 0.39 -10.39
N ILE A 310 14.10 -0.20 -9.30
CA ILE A 310 13.36 -0.26 -8.06
C ILE A 310 13.70 0.94 -7.20
N ASP A 311 12.64 1.55 -6.66
CA ASP A 311 12.75 2.56 -5.64
C ASP A 311 13.25 1.94 -4.32
N ALA A 312 14.01 2.70 -3.55
CA ALA A 312 14.60 2.27 -2.30
C ALA A 312 13.56 1.67 -1.35
N GLY A 313 13.83 0.45 -0.91
CA GLY A 313 13.02 -0.25 0.08
C GLY A 313 12.08 -1.32 -0.47
N HIS A 314 12.05 -1.57 -1.78
CA HIS A 314 11.34 -2.70 -2.34
C HIS A 314 12.23 -3.94 -2.37
N SER A 315 11.73 -5.02 -1.81
CA SER A 315 12.33 -6.35 -1.92
C SER A 315 12.14 -6.91 -3.33
N PHE A 316 12.95 -7.91 -3.70
CA PHE A 316 12.75 -8.68 -4.95
C PHE A 316 11.35 -9.33 -5.00
N PHE A 317 10.73 -9.53 -3.85
CA PHE A 317 9.44 -10.20 -3.70
C PHE A 317 8.40 -9.27 -3.07
N PRO A 318 7.11 -9.46 -3.40
CA PRO A 318 6.04 -8.70 -2.78
C PRO A 318 5.98 -8.99 -1.27
N GLN A 319 5.72 -7.95 -0.49
CA GLN A 319 5.43 -8.08 0.94
C GLN A 319 3.96 -8.50 1.15
N GLU A 320 3.61 -9.05 2.30
CA GLU A 320 2.21 -9.38 2.62
C GLU A 320 1.27 -8.17 2.49
N SER A 321 1.76 -6.96 2.80
CA SER A 321 1.02 -5.71 2.63
C SER A 321 0.72 -5.33 1.18
N ASP A 322 1.44 -5.92 0.22
CA ASP A 322 1.22 -5.70 -1.20
C ASP A 322 0.20 -6.69 -1.79
N LEU A 323 -0.13 -7.73 -1.02
CA LEU A 323 -0.89 -8.87 -1.50
C LEU A 323 -2.34 -8.81 -1.07
N LEU A 324 -3.24 -8.80 -2.03
CA LEU A 324 -4.67 -9.01 -1.82
C LEU A 324 -4.93 -10.50 -1.61
N ARG A 325 -5.70 -10.83 -0.59
CA ARG A 325 -5.98 -12.21 -0.16
C ARG A 325 -7.39 -12.61 -0.54
N TRP A 326 -7.56 -13.87 -0.94
CA TRP A 326 -8.82 -14.43 -1.41
C TRP A 326 -9.04 -15.83 -0.84
N TYR A 327 -10.29 -16.15 -0.46
CA TYR A 327 -10.71 -17.55 -0.36
C TYR A 327 -11.23 -18.03 -1.72
N ASP A 328 -10.73 -19.18 -2.17
CA ASP A 328 -11.22 -19.89 -3.36
C ASP A 328 -11.83 -21.21 -2.90
N TYR A 329 -13.10 -21.41 -3.16
CA TYR A 329 -13.82 -22.61 -2.75
C TYR A 329 -15.02 -22.92 -3.65
N HIS A 330 -15.53 -24.15 -3.54
CA HIS A 330 -16.63 -24.64 -4.34
C HIS A 330 -17.81 -25.03 -3.48
N ILE A 331 -19.02 -24.74 -3.95
CA ILE A 331 -20.28 -25.21 -3.38
C ILE A 331 -21.03 -26.06 -4.39
N ASN A 332 -21.45 -27.26 -3.96
CA ASN A 332 -22.26 -28.17 -4.75
C ASN A 332 -23.72 -28.07 -4.31
N PHE A 333 -24.62 -27.75 -5.24
CA PHE A 333 -26.05 -27.66 -5.02
C PHE A 333 -26.77 -28.86 -5.62
N LYS A 334 -27.66 -29.47 -4.84
CA LYS A 334 -28.66 -30.36 -5.38
C LYS A 334 -29.76 -29.57 -6.10
N PRO A 335 -30.60 -30.23 -6.91
CA PRO A 335 -31.77 -29.60 -7.49
C PRO A 335 -32.66 -28.95 -6.41
N LEU A 336 -33.07 -27.70 -6.65
CA LEU A 336 -33.98 -26.92 -5.78
C LEU A 336 -33.45 -26.73 -4.33
N GLU A 337 -32.18 -26.95 -4.09
CA GLU A 337 -31.56 -26.84 -2.76
C GLU A 337 -31.35 -25.39 -2.36
N THR A 338 -31.49 -25.14 -1.06
CA THR A 338 -31.06 -23.90 -0.40
C THR A 338 -29.94 -24.25 0.58
N VAL A 339 -28.84 -23.51 0.52
CA VAL A 339 -27.69 -23.69 1.42
C VAL A 339 -27.34 -22.37 2.10
N ILE A 340 -26.78 -22.47 3.29
CA ILE A 340 -26.25 -21.34 4.04
C ILE A 340 -24.74 -21.43 3.96
N ASN A 341 -24.11 -20.38 3.41
CA ASN A 341 -22.66 -20.22 3.41
C ASN A 341 -22.30 -19.03 4.29
N GLU A 342 -21.37 -19.21 5.18
CA GLU A 342 -20.84 -18.15 6.03
C GLU A 342 -19.33 -18.06 5.87
N VAL A 343 -18.84 -16.84 5.62
CA VAL A 343 -17.42 -16.55 5.49
C VAL A 343 -17.05 -15.55 6.57
N THR A 344 -16.09 -15.91 7.41
CA THR A 344 -15.50 -14.99 8.40
C THR A 344 -14.09 -14.65 7.98
N ALA A 345 -13.76 -13.35 8.00
CA ALA A 345 -12.47 -12.82 7.62
C ALA A 345 -12.02 -11.73 8.60
N PRO A 346 -10.71 -11.50 8.74
CA PRO A 346 -10.20 -10.37 9.50
C PRO A 346 -10.58 -9.05 8.82
N LEU A 347 -10.74 -8.01 9.63
CA LEU A 347 -11.13 -6.69 9.16
C LEU A 347 -10.20 -5.64 9.77
N TYR A 348 -9.55 -4.86 8.94
CA TYR A 348 -8.58 -3.85 9.36
C TYR A 348 -9.06 -2.46 9.01
N PRO A 349 -9.27 -1.57 10.01
CA PRO A 349 -9.71 -0.21 9.75
C PRO A 349 -8.59 0.66 9.19
N LEU A 350 -8.99 1.68 8.47
CA LEU A 350 -8.19 2.86 8.29
C LEU A 350 -8.19 3.65 9.61
N ILE A 351 -7.02 4.03 10.10
CA ILE A 351 -6.85 4.72 11.37
C ILE A 351 -6.47 6.18 11.10
N ASP A 352 -7.27 7.11 11.64
CA ASP A 352 -7.01 8.54 11.51
C ASP A 352 -6.71 9.15 12.89
N LYS A 353 -5.46 9.49 13.10
CA LYS A 353 -4.95 10.09 14.33
C LYS A 353 -5.09 11.62 14.39
N ARG A 354 -5.66 12.23 13.37
CA ARG A 354 -5.96 13.67 13.40
C ARG A 354 -7.13 14.01 14.33
N TYR A 355 -7.82 12.99 14.81
CA TYR A 355 -8.92 13.12 15.77
C TYR A 355 -8.53 12.59 17.15
N GLU A 356 -9.11 13.17 18.19
CA GLU A 356 -9.01 12.68 19.56
C GLU A 356 -10.41 12.50 20.14
N PRO A 357 -10.79 11.26 20.51
CA PRO A 357 -10.05 10.00 20.29
C PRO A 357 -9.91 9.66 18.79
N HIS A 358 -8.91 8.83 18.45
CA HIS A 358 -8.67 8.39 17.06
C HIS A 358 -9.93 7.80 16.44
N THR A 359 -10.07 7.96 15.13
CA THR A 359 -11.18 7.38 14.38
C THR A 359 -10.74 6.18 13.55
N TYR A 360 -11.65 5.21 13.39
CA TYR A 360 -11.41 3.92 12.75
C TYR A 360 -12.46 3.71 11.65
N THR A 361 -12.05 3.79 10.39
CA THR A 361 -12.95 3.69 9.24
C THR A 361 -12.87 2.33 8.59
N TYR A 362 -14.01 1.71 8.38
CA TYR A 362 -14.19 0.41 7.73
C TYR A 362 -14.90 0.59 6.39
N ASN A 363 -14.44 -0.15 5.38
CA ASN A 363 -14.97 -0.10 4.03
C ASN A 363 -15.40 -1.49 3.57
N TYR A 364 -16.59 -1.59 2.96
CA TYR A 364 -17.09 -2.81 2.33
C TYR A 364 -17.66 -2.50 0.95
N LEU A 365 -17.14 -3.19 -0.06
CA LEU A 365 -17.47 -2.94 -1.45
C LEU A 365 -18.54 -3.91 -1.95
N PHE A 366 -19.57 -3.40 -2.62
CA PHE A 366 -20.64 -4.18 -3.23
C PHE A 366 -20.45 -4.50 -4.71
N ALA A 367 -19.28 -4.14 -5.30
CA ALA A 367 -18.98 -4.34 -6.72
C ALA A 367 -19.13 -5.81 -7.17
N HIS A 368 -18.84 -6.78 -6.28
CA HIS A 368 -18.97 -8.23 -6.51
C HIS A 368 -20.39 -8.68 -6.88
N THR A 369 -21.40 -7.92 -6.50
CA THR A 369 -22.81 -8.28 -6.71
C THR A 369 -23.24 -8.27 -8.17
N ALA A 370 -22.47 -7.66 -9.05
CA ALA A 370 -22.69 -7.69 -10.50
C ALA A 370 -22.58 -9.11 -11.09
N THR A 371 -21.92 -10.05 -10.38
CA THR A 371 -21.77 -11.45 -10.80
C THR A 371 -22.97 -12.34 -10.42
N TRP A 372 -23.92 -11.82 -9.65
CA TRP A 372 -25.03 -12.61 -9.13
C TRP A 372 -26.26 -12.54 -10.04
N ALA A 373 -26.86 -13.69 -10.31
CA ALA A 373 -28.07 -13.77 -11.15
C ALA A 373 -29.24 -12.99 -10.55
N LYS A 374 -29.38 -13.04 -9.22
CA LYS A 374 -30.40 -12.33 -8.48
C LYS A 374 -29.98 -12.15 -7.03
N PHE A 375 -30.30 -10.99 -6.50
CA PHE A 375 -30.07 -10.64 -5.10
C PHE A 375 -31.36 -10.17 -4.42
N SER A 376 -31.54 -10.54 -3.15
CA SER A 376 -32.62 -10.03 -2.29
C SER A 376 -32.15 -9.95 -0.84
N ASN A 377 -32.64 -8.94 -0.12
CA ASN A 377 -32.51 -8.78 1.33
C ASN A 377 -31.06 -8.76 1.87
N LEU A 378 -30.53 -7.58 2.05
CA LEU A 378 -29.30 -7.32 2.79
C LEU A 378 -29.63 -6.85 4.21
N THR A 379 -28.94 -7.41 5.20
CA THR A 379 -28.91 -6.87 6.56
C THR A 379 -27.44 -6.62 6.93
N VAL A 380 -27.17 -5.41 7.39
CA VAL A 380 -25.84 -5.03 7.89
C VAL A 380 -25.95 -4.77 9.37
N THR A 381 -25.08 -5.43 10.15
CA THR A 381 -24.99 -5.25 11.60
C THR A 381 -23.55 -4.87 11.96
N VAL A 382 -23.40 -3.78 12.70
CA VAL A 382 -22.13 -3.41 13.36
C VAL A 382 -22.31 -3.65 14.85
N LYS A 383 -21.57 -4.60 15.39
CA LYS A 383 -21.56 -4.94 16.81
C LYS A 383 -20.32 -4.32 17.46
N THR A 384 -20.56 -3.33 18.32
CA THR A 384 -19.49 -2.55 18.92
C THR A 384 -19.98 -1.81 20.18
N PRO A 385 -19.12 -1.62 21.18
CA PRO A 385 -19.41 -0.70 22.28
C PRO A 385 -19.15 0.77 21.93
N ASN A 386 -18.61 1.04 20.73
CA ASN A 386 -18.22 2.37 20.28
C ASN A 386 -19.34 3.05 19.48
N TYR A 387 -19.16 4.33 19.17
CA TYR A 387 -20.12 5.12 18.41
C TYR A 387 -19.81 5.07 16.90
N ILE A 388 -20.83 5.05 16.07
CA ILE A 388 -20.70 5.38 14.65
C ILE A 388 -20.68 6.90 14.52
N SER A 389 -19.50 7.49 14.29
CA SER A 389 -19.31 8.93 14.14
C SER A 389 -19.63 9.42 12.72
N SER A 390 -19.49 8.58 11.72
CA SER A 390 -19.91 8.88 10.35
C SER A 390 -20.26 7.60 9.57
N VAL A 391 -21.11 7.76 8.53
CA VAL A 391 -21.53 6.67 7.66
C VAL A 391 -21.76 7.19 6.24
N ALA A 392 -21.53 6.35 5.23
CA ALA A 392 -21.81 6.68 3.83
C ALA A 392 -23.29 6.96 3.59
N GLU A 393 -23.57 7.81 2.62
CA GLU A 393 -24.95 8.16 2.23
C GLU A 393 -25.75 6.91 1.82
N GLY A 394 -27.00 6.85 2.29
CA GLY A 394 -27.92 5.74 2.01
C GLY A 394 -27.93 4.64 3.06
N PHE A 395 -27.09 4.71 4.09
CA PHE A 395 -27.08 3.77 5.21
C PHE A 395 -27.61 4.45 6.48
N GLU A 396 -28.80 4.03 6.91
CA GLU A 396 -29.43 4.53 8.13
C GLU A 396 -29.43 3.43 9.19
N PHE A 397 -28.50 3.50 10.13
CA PHE A 397 -28.37 2.54 11.21
C PHE A 397 -29.34 2.84 12.36
N VAL A 398 -30.03 1.81 12.81
CA VAL A 398 -30.80 1.83 14.06
C VAL A 398 -29.92 1.28 15.17
N HIS A 399 -29.70 2.06 16.22
CA HIS A 399 -28.91 1.67 17.38
C HIS A 399 -29.75 0.94 18.41
N ASP A 400 -29.35 -0.26 18.79
CA ASP A 400 -29.82 -1.00 19.95
C ASP A 400 -28.73 -0.96 21.02
N ALA A 401 -28.94 -0.06 22.01
CA ALA A 401 -27.97 0.17 23.08
C ALA A 401 -27.88 -1.03 24.06
N GLU A 402 -28.94 -1.85 24.19
CA GLU A 402 -28.93 -3.03 25.05
C GLU A 402 -28.12 -4.16 24.42
N ALA A 403 -28.27 -4.36 23.10
CA ALA A 403 -27.53 -5.34 22.34
C ALA A 403 -26.11 -4.87 21.94
N GLY A 404 -25.83 -3.57 22.02
CA GLY A 404 -24.57 -2.97 21.54
C GLY A 404 -24.40 -3.11 20.03
N THR A 405 -25.50 -2.93 19.27
CA THR A 405 -25.50 -3.13 17.82
C THR A 405 -26.14 -1.96 17.08
N TYR A 406 -25.60 -1.72 15.88
CA TYR A 406 -26.19 -0.82 14.89
C TYR A 406 -26.62 -1.65 13.69
N THR A 407 -27.89 -1.55 13.27
CA THR A 407 -28.43 -2.39 12.20
C THR A 407 -29.14 -1.57 11.14
N CYS A 408 -28.89 -1.89 9.86
CA CYS A 408 -29.69 -1.38 8.75
C CYS A 408 -30.03 -2.53 7.79
N SER A 409 -31.14 -2.39 7.02
CA SER A 409 -31.64 -3.45 6.15
C SER A 409 -32.16 -2.90 4.83
N PHE A 410 -31.90 -3.65 3.75
CA PHE A 410 -32.23 -3.28 2.39
C PHE A 410 -32.94 -4.45 1.70
N ARG A 411 -33.96 -4.16 0.91
CA ARG A 411 -34.60 -5.16 0.04
C ARG A 411 -33.84 -5.40 -1.25
N LYS A 412 -33.00 -4.44 -1.64
CA LYS A 412 -32.09 -4.46 -2.80
C LYS A 412 -30.75 -3.94 -2.34
N LEU A 413 -29.70 -4.21 -3.10
CA LEU A 413 -28.39 -3.66 -2.84
C LEU A 413 -28.42 -2.12 -2.84
N PRO A 414 -27.71 -1.49 -1.90
CA PRO A 414 -27.48 -0.06 -1.92
C PRO A 414 -26.68 0.34 -3.17
N GLN A 415 -26.80 1.61 -3.58
CA GLN A 415 -26.06 2.13 -4.73
C GLN A 415 -24.62 2.47 -4.40
N ASN A 416 -24.37 2.81 -3.15
CA ASN A 416 -23.06 3.20 -2.64
C ASN A 416 -22.45 2.02 -1.87
N ASP A 417 -21.11 1.95 -1.86
CA ASP A 417 -20.39 1.05 -0.97
C ASP A 417 -20.56 1.48 0.49
N LEU A 418 -20.49 0.50 1.39
CA LEU A 418 -20.58 0.77 2.80
C LEU A 418 -19.26 1.34 3.31
N LYS A 419 -19.35 2.51 3.94
CA LYS A 419 -18.26 3.10 4.69
C LYS A 419 -18.81 3.60 6.01
N PHE A 420 -18.25 3.16 7.12
CA PHE A 420 -18.61 3.67 8.44
C PHE A 420 -17.35 3.90 9.28
N THR A 421 -17.42 4.92 10.12
CA THR A 421 -16.33 5.31 11.01
C THR A 421 -16.75 5.13 12.45
N LEU A 422 -15.94 4.42 13.22
CA LEU A 422 -16.14 4.22 14.65
C LEU A 422 -15.20 5.12 15.45
N CYS A 423 -15.67 5.56 16.61
CA CYS A 423 -14.90 6.29 17.59
C CYS A 423 -15.35 5.94 19.01
N ALA A 424 -14.47 6.07 20.00
CA ALA A 424 -14.80 5.89 21.41
C ALA A 424 -15.77 6.95 21.92
N GLU A 425 -15.86 8.10 21.24
CA GLU A 425 -16.78 9.19 21.52
C GLU A 425 -17.68 9.48 20.31
N GLU A 426 -18.89 9.97 20.56
CA GLU A 426 -19.88 10.26 19.52
C GLU A 426 -19.41 11.36 18.56
N THR A 427 -18.71 12.36 19.10
CA THR A 427 -18.20 13.50 18.35
C THR A 427 -16.70 13.70 18.64
N PRO A 428 -15.80 13.01 17.90
CA PRO A 428 -14.38 13.20 18.07
C PRO A 428 -13.95 14.60 17.67
N GLU A 429 -13.02 15.18 18.43
CA GLU A 429 -12.48 16.49 18.14
C GLU A 429 -11.30 16.40 17.16
N GLU A 430 -11.35 17.19 16.09
CA GLU A 430 -10.22 17.29 15.17
C GLU A 430 -9.08 18.08 15.83
N LEU A 431 -7.93 17.43 15.96
CA LEU A 431 -6.73 18.09 16.47
C LEU A 431 -6.29 19.17 15.48
N ARG A 432 -6.47 20.44 15.88
CA ARG A 432 -5.95 21.55 15.08
C ARG A 432 -4.43 21.53 15.12
N HIS A 433 -3.80 20.94 14.11
CA HIS A 433 -2.37 21.13 13.91
C HIS A 433 -2.13 22.60 13.61
N SER A 434 -1.63 23.36 14.60
CA SER A 434 -1.14 24.70 14.32
C SER A 434 0.06 24.54 13.37
N LEU A 435 0.17 25.40 12.35
CA LEU A 435 1.34 25.47 11.45
C LEU A 435 2.71 25.53 12.19
N PHE A 436 2.68 25.63 13.51
CA PHE A 436 3.83 25.75 14.40
C PHE A 436 3.83 24.73 15.56
N GLY A 437 2.92 23.74 15.55
CA GLY A 437 2.67 22.84 16.69
C GLY A 437 3.85 21.98 17.14
N ASP A 438 4.76 21.66 16.22
CA ASP A 438 5.92 20.80 16.49
C ASP A 438 7.22 21.59 16.75
N PHE A 439 7.19 22.90 16.64
CA PHE A 439 8.35 23.72 16.99
C PHE A 439 8.36 24.00 18.49
N SER A 440 9.49 23.72 19.14
CA SER A 440 9.68 24.16 20.51
C SER A 440 9.51 25.69 20.59
N ASN A 441 9.00 26.19 21.71
CA ASN A 441 8.86 27.62 21.92
C ASN A 441 10.15 28.39 21.63
N GLU A 442 11.33 27.77 21.87
CA GLU A 442 12.64 28.36 21.55
C GLU A 442 12.85 28.48 20.04
N THR A 443 12.40 27.49 19.25
CA THR A 443 12.50 27.53 17.78
C THR A 443 11.59 28.62 17.20
N ILE A 444 10.36 28.74 17.68
CA ILE A 444 9.42 29.81 17.28
C ILE A 444 9.99 31.18 17.61
N ILE A 445 10.52 31.36 18.83
CA ILE A 445 11.14 32.61 19.24
C ILE A 445 12.36 32.94 18.37
N THR A 446 13.17 31.96 18.04
CA THR A 446 14.33 32.13 17.15
C THR A 446 13.92 32.61 15.76
N PHE A 447 12.87 32.01 15.16
CA PHE A 447 12.33 32.46 13.87
C PHE A 447 11.77 33.87 13.93
N ILE A 448 11.05 34.23 14.99
CA ILE A 448 10.52 35.60 15.20
C ILE A 448 11.68 36.60 15.32
N LEU A 449 12.70 36.30 16.11
CA LEU A 449 13.86 37.16 16.27
C LEU A 449 14.66 37.33 14.97
N ALA A 450 14.83 36.28 14.19
CA ALA A 450 15.46 36.33 12.88
C ALA A 450 14.65 37.20 11.88
N ALA A 451 13.33 37.06 11.85
CA ALA A 451 12.46 37.87 11.01
C ALA A 451 12.50 39.34 11.40
N VAL A 452 12.48 39.67 12.71
CA VAL A 452 12.61 41.03 13.23
C VAL A 452 13.99 41.60 12.90
N GLY A 453 15.06 40.81 13.04
CA GLY A 453 16.42 41.21 12.66
C GLY A 453 16.53 41.59 11.19
N LEU A 454 15.97 40.76 10.30
CA LEU A 454 15.91 41.05 8.86
C LEU A 454 15.11 42.32 8.53
N LEU A 455 14.01 42.55 9.23
CA LEU A 455 13.20 43.74 9.08
C LEU A 455 13.97 45.01 9.49
N ILE A 456 14.72 44.98 10.61
CA ILE A 456 15.56 46.08 11.05
C ILE A 456 16.66 46.37 10.02
N VAL A 457 17.33 45.34 9.50
CA VAL A 457 18.36 45.52 8.46
C VAL A 457 17.75 46.14 7.20
N ALA A 458 16.58 45.69 6.78
CA ALA A 458 15.89 46.27 5.63
C ALA A 458 15.52 47.76 5.86
N ILE A 459 15.06 48.11 7.05
CA ILE A 459 14.77 49.51 7.43
C ILE A 459 16.04 50.36 7.38
N ILE A 460 17.16 49.88 7.95
CA ILE A 460 18.44 50.60 7.91
C ILE A 460 18.89 50.85 6.47
N ILE A 461 18.79 49.84 5.58
CA ILE A 461 19.15 49.98 4.16
C ILE A 461 18.27 51.03 3.42
N ILE A 462 17.01 51.18 3.84
CA ILE A 462 16.10 52.15 3.24
C ILE A 462 16.41 53.61 3.72
N PHE A 463 16.92 53.77 4.92
CA PHE A 463 17.16 55.09 5.55
C PHE A 463 18.60 55.58 5.45
N VAL A 464 19.56 54.73 5.09
CA VAL A 464 20.94 55.11 4.73
C VAL A 464 21.07 55.21 3.20
#